data_f356412dfa9cacaa37ffb3be52c7b62d
#
_entry.id   f356412dfa9cacaa37ffb3be52c7b62d
#
_cell.length_a   1.000
_cell.length_b   1.000
_cell.length_c   1.000
_cell.angle_alpha   90.00
_cell.angle_beta   90.00
_cell.angle_gamma   90.00
#
_symmetry.space_group_name_H-M   'P 1'
#
loop_
_entity.id
_entity.type
_entity.pdbx_description
1 polymer ?
#
loop_
_entity_poly.entity_id
_entity_poly.type
_entity_poly.pdbx_seq_one_letter_code
_entity_poly.pdbx_strand_id
1 'polypeptide(L)'
;MSDCDAIVIGSGPNGLVAANLLSDAGWSVIVLEAHDRPGGAVRTDELTLPGYRHDLFSAFYPLAAASPVIPKLNLEQHGLRWRNAPAALAHPLPDGSCATIWRDLDRTAESLESFAVGDGAAWRSLFELWRRVGPSLVNALFTPFPPIRAGARLLRALGGMDDMVEFLRFSVLPARRAADERFGGAGGGLLLAGNALHADLTPESAAGGLYGWLLASLGQHVGWPVPEGGAGELTAAMIRRLETNAGVVRCGSEVAKIVVSEGRAVGVRTSTGEELTASHAVLADVGAPALYLRLLEEQHVPQQLRKTMRQF
;
A
#
# COMPACT_ATOMS: atom_id res chain seq x y z
N MET A 1 -15.41 9.21 -33.41
CA MET A 1 -14.72 9.93 -32.32
C MET A 1 -14.60 8.97 -31.17
N SER A 2 -13.51 8.98 -30.40
CA SER A 2 -13.36 8.18 -29.18
C SER A 2 -14.27 8.70 -28.08
N ASP A 3 -14.71 7.81 -27.18
CA ASP A 3 -15.61 8.16 -26.06
C ASP A 3 -14.88 8.97 -24.98
N CYS A 4 -13.57 8.72 -24.81
CA CYS A 4 -12.71 9.43 -23.86
C CYS A 4 -11.23 9.36 -24.26
N ASP A 5 -10.36 10.02 -23.51
CA ASP A 5 -8.91 9.92 -23.69
C ASP A 5 -8.33 8.67 -23.01
N ALA A 6 -8.85 8.31 -21.85
CA ALA A 6 -8.40 7.11 -21.16
C ALA A 6 -9.56 6.33 -20.53
N ILE A 7 -9.45 5.01 -20.60
CA ILE A 7 -10.30 4.08 -19.86
C ILE A 7 -9.45 3.42 -18.77
N VAL A 8 -9.96 3.44 -17.52
CA VAL A 8 -9.35 2.72 -16.40
C VAL A 8 -10.25 1.56 -16.02
N ILE A 9 -9.71 0.34 -16.03
CA ILE A 9 -10.42 -0.88 -15.63
C ILE A 9 -10.12 -1.16 -14.16
N GLY A 10 -11.14 -1.09 -13.32
CA GLY A 10 -11.05 -1.22 -11.88
C GLY A 10 -11.00 0.12 -11.15
N SER A 11 -11.83 0.25 -10.12
CA SER A 11 -11.90 1.41 -9.24
C SER A 11 -11.22 1.19 -7.89
N GLY A 12 -10.24 0.29 -7.85
CA GLY A 12 -9.35 0.15 -6.71
C GLY A 12 -8.53 1.42 -6.46
N PRO A 13 -7.80 1.51 -5.33
CA PRO A 13 -7.07 2.73 -4.98
C PRO A 13 -6.04 3.13 -6.05
N ASN A 14 -5.39 2.17 -6.70
CA ASN A 14 -4.40 2.47 -7.74
C ASN A 14 -5.08 2.98 -9.03
N GLY A 15 -6.19 2.36 -9.43
CA GLY A 15 -6.98 2.81 -10.59
C GLY A 15 -7.53 4.22 -10.39
N LEU A 16 -8.07 4.51 -9.20
CA LEU A 16 -8.57 5.85 -8.87
C LEU A 16 -7.46 6.90 -8.80
N VAL A 17 -6.28 6.54 -8.28
CA VAL A 17 -5.11 7.43 -8.32
C VAL A 17 -4.70 7.71 -9.76
N ALA A 18 -4.58 6.68 -10.60
CA ALA A 18 -4.24 6.84 -12.01
C ALA A 18 -5.26 7.72 -12.74
N ALA A 19 -6.55 7.49 -12.52
CA ALA A 19 -7.62 8.29 -13.10
C ALA A 19 -7.52 9.76 -12.71
N ASN A 20 -7.28 10.06 -11.42
CA ASN A 20 -7.11 11.43 -10.95
C ASN A 20 -5.87 12.11 -11.58
N LEU A 21 -4.74 11.41 -11.69
CA LEU A 21 -3.53 11.97 -12.28
C LEU A 21 -3.69 12.24 -13.79
N LEU A 22 -4.39 11.38 -14.51
CA LEU A 22 -4.71 11.61 -15.92
C LEU A 22 -5.67 12.79 -16.10
N SER A 23 -6.68 12.88 -15.24
CA SER A 23 -7.60 14.02 -15.23
C SER A 23 -6.92 15.33 -14.91
N ASP A 24 -5.93 15.35 -13.99
CA ASP A 24 -5.08 16.51 -13.71
C ASP A 24 -4.23 16.92 -14.93
N ALA A 25 -3.90 15.97 -15.81
CA ALA A 25 -3.22 16.24 -17.08
C ALA A 25 -4.16 16.71 -18.19
N GLY A 26 -5.45 16.91 -17.89
CA GLY A 26 -6.45 17.42 -18.82
C GLY A 26 -7.11 16.32 -19.68
N TRP A 27 -6.95 15.04 -19.35
CA TRP A 27 -7.57 13.95 -20.09
C TRP A 27 -9.00 13.70 -19.60
N SER A 28 -9.89 13.38 -20.53
CA SER A 28 -11.20 12.82 -20.22
C SER A 28 -11.03 11.34 -19.82
N VAL A 29 -11.51 10.96 -18.61
CA VAL A 29 -11.28 9.64 -18.05
C VAL A 29 -12.58 8.96 -17.66
N ILE A 30 -12.73 7.69 -18.09
CA ILE A 30 -13.80 6.82 -17.66
C ILE A 30 -13.19 5.66 -16.85
N VAL A 31 -13.65 5.47 -15.61
CA VAL A 31 -13.31 4.32 -14.77
C VAL A 31 -14.47 3.31 -14.83
N LEU A 32 -14.18 2.07 -15.15
CA LEU A 32 -15.15 0.97 -15.21
C LEU A 32 -14.91 0.01 -14.06
N GLU A 33 -15.93 -0.19 -13.23
CA GLU A 33 -15.92 -1.08 -12.08
C GLU A 33 -16.92 -2.21 -12.29
N ALA A 34 -16.46 -3.45 -12.06
CA ALA A 34 -17.31 -4.63 -12.25
C ALA A 34 -18.42 -4.75 -11.19
N HIS A 35 -18.11 -4.35 -9.96
CA HIS A 35 -19.05 -4.41 -8.84
C HIS A 35 -20.00 -3.22 -8.83
N ASP A 36 -21.06 -3.33 -8.04
CA ASP A 36 -22.04 -2.27 -7.78
C ASP A 36 -21.47 -1.11 -6.94
N ARG A 37 -20.33 -1.33 -6.26
CA ARG A 37 -19.65 -0.36 -5.41
C ARG A 37 -18.16 -0.26 -5.75
N PRO A 38 -17.60 0.97 -5.79
CA PRO A 38 -16.21 1.20 -6.10
C PRO A 38 -15.31 0.96 -4.89
N GLY A 39 -13.98 0.91 -5.13
CA GLY A 39 -12.96 0.98 -4.08
C GLY A 39 -12.09 -0.26 -3.94
N GLY A 40 -12.41 -1.37 -4.62
CA GLY A 40 -11.61 -2.59 -4.52
C GLY A 40 -11.47 -3.06 -3.06
N ALA A 41 -10.25 -3.09 -2.53
CA ALA A 41 -9.96 -3.43 -1.13
C ALA A 41 -10.12 -2.23 -0.16
N VAL A 42 -10.49 -1.05 -0.63
CA VAL A 42 -10.69 0.16 0.18
C VAL A 42 -12.16 0.47 0.28
N ARG A 43 -12.88 -0.38 1.02
CA ARG A 43 -14.34 -0.31 1.18
C ARG A 43 -14.76 -0.51 2.62
N THR A 44 -15.85 0.14 3.00
CA THR A 44 -16.53 0.02 4.29
C THR A 44 -17.98 -0.39 4.07
N ASP A 45 -18.48 -1.32 4.88
CA ASP A 45 -19.87 -1.77 4.80
C ASP A 45 -20.43 -2.19 6.17
N GLU A 46 -21.74 -2.34 6.26
CA GLU A 46 -22.44 -2.85 7.45
C GLU A 46 -22.59 -4.38 7.34
N LEU A 47 -21.58 -5.12 7.83
CA LEU A 47 -21.54 -6.59 7.68
C LEU A 47 -22.24 -7.36 8.80
N THR A 48 -22.37 -6.77 9.98
CA THR A 48 -22.87 -7.48 11.17
C THR A 48 -24.26 -7.01 11.57
N LEU A 49 -24.37 -5.78 12.04
CA LEU A 49 -25.61 -5.18 12.47
C LEU A 49 -25.80 -3.82 11.79
N PRO A 50 -27.05 -3.40 11.52
CA PRO A 50 -27.32 -2.07 10.96
C PRO A 50 -26.71 -0.97 11.83
N GLY A 51 -26.05 0.00 11.19
CA GLY A 51 -25.34 1.09 11.84
C GLY A 51 -23.90 0.78 12.29
N TYR A 52 -23.46 -0.48 12.22
CA TYR A 52 -22.08 -0.87 12.53
C TYR A 52 -21.25 -1.02 11.26
N ARG A 53 -20.43 -0.02 10.98
CA ARG A 53 -19.58 0.04 9.78
C ARG A 53 -18.27 -0.71 10.02
N HIS A 54 -17.89 -1.56 9.06
CA HIS A 54 -16.66 -2.35 9.07
C HIS A 54 -15.88 -2.13 7.79
N ASP A 55 -14.56 -2.00 7.92
CA ASP A 55 -13.67 -2.02 6.77
C ASP A 55 -13.50 -3.46 6.30
N LEU A 56 -13.78 -3.72 5.01
CA LEU A 56 -13.86 -5.09 4.49
C LEU A 56 -12.48 -5.74 4.38
N PHE A 57 -11.46 -4.96 4.11
CA PHE A 57 -10.09 -5.44 3.86
C PHE A 57 -9.07 -4.55 4.57
N SER A 58 -8.73 -3.40 4.00
CA SER A 58 -7.74 -2.48 4.58
C SER A 58 -8.40 -1.41 5.43
N ALA A 59 -7.85 -1.13 6.63
CA ALA A 59 -8.41 -0.18 7.59
C ALA A 59 -7.49 1.00 7.91
N PHE A 60 -6.18 0.89 7.70
CA PHE A 60 -5.19 1.91 8.04
C PHE A 60 -4.13 2.05 6.94
N TYR A 61 -3.60 3.27 6.79
CA TYR A 61 -2.91 3.68 5.57
C TYR A 61 -1.57 4.40 5.82
N PRO A 62 -0.59 3.79 6.52
CA PRO A 62 0.71 4.41 6.77
C PRO A 62 1.50 4.66 5.47
N LEU A 63 1.42 3.74 4.50
CA LEU A 63 2.07 3.94 3.21
C LEU A 63 1.38 5.01 2.36
N ALA A 64 0.05 5.18 2.47
CA ALA A 64 -0.64 6.28 1.80
C ALA A 64 -0.19 7.63 2.36
N ALA A 65 -0.08 7.75 3.69
CA ALA A 65 0.42 8.97 4.35
C ALA A 65 1.89 9.28 3.99
N ALA A 66 2.73 8.24 3.81
CA ALA A 66 4.13 8.38 3.40
C ALA A 66 4.30 8.49 1.86
N SER A 67 3.25 8.24 1.09
CA SER A 67 3.27 8.27 -0.38
C SER A 67 3.58 9.67 -0.90
N PRO A 68 4.37 9.81 -1.97
CA PRO A 68 4.53 11.10 -2.65
C PRO A 68 3.30 11.51 -3.47
N VAL A 69 2.31 10.63 -3.64
CA VAL A 69 1.15 10.82 -4.52
C VAL A 69 -0.10 11.22 -3.74
N ILE A 70 -0.52 10.42 -2.77
CA ILE A 70 -1.79 10.63 -2.03
C ILE A 70 -1.89 12.03 -1.40
N PRO A 71 -0.85 12.56 -0.69
CA PRO A 71 -0.92 13.92 -0.16
C PRO A 71 -1.09 15.01 -1.23
N LYS A 72 -0.57 14.79 -2.45
CA LYS A 72 -0.71 15.76 -3.55
C LYS A 72 -2.11 15.82 -4.15
N LEU A 73 -2.92 14.79 -3.94
CA LEU A 73 -4.31 14.81 -4.38
C LEU A 73 -5.19 15.73 -3.53
N ASN A 74 -4.71 16.24 -2.40
CA ASN A 74 -5.45 17.17 -1.51
C ASN A 74 -6.87 16.68 -1.18
N LEU A 75 -7.00 15.39 -0.85
CA LEU A 75 -8.29 14.72 -0.66
C LEU A 75 -9.11 15.29 0.49
N GLU A 76 -8.49 16.01 1.42
CA GLU A 76 -9.16 16.76 2.49
C GLU A 76 -10.12 17.82 1.94
N GLN A 77 -9.80 18.43 0.81
CA GLN A 77 -10.68 19.38 0.10
C GLN A 77 -11.90 18.66 -0.51
N HIS A 78 -11.82 17.35 -0.66
CA HIS A 78 -12.87 16.47 -1.16
C HIS A 78 -13.53 15.65 -0.05
N GLY A 79 -13.40 16.09 1.21
CA GLY A 79 -14.11 15.55 2.37
C GLY A 79 -13.41 14.41 3.10
N LEU A 80 -12.19 14.01 2.73
CA LEU A 80 -11.41 13.06 3.51
C LEU A 80 -10.96 13.70 4.83
N ARG A 81 -11.08 12.97 5.91
CA ARG A 81 -10.53 13.36 7.21
C ARG A 81 -9.74 12.20 7.78
N TRP A 82 -8.46 12.44 8.03
CA TRP A 82 -7.60 11.46 8.66
C TRP A 82 -7.71 11.52 10.18
N ARG A 83 -7.79 10.36 10.81
CA ARG A 83 -7.70 10.18 12.26
C ARG A 83 -6.46 9.35 12.60
N ASN A 84 -5.74 9.77 13.65
CA ASN A 84 -4.57 9.07 14.15
C ASN A 84 -4.77 8.77 15.64
N ALA A 85 -4.59 7.50 16.02
CA ALA A 85 -4.50 7.15 17.43
C ALA A 85 -3.12 7.59 17.99
N PRO A 86 -3.04 7.99 19.26
CA PRO A 86 -1.76 8.29 19.92
C PRO A 86 -0.83 7.07 19.95
N ALA A 87 -1.38 5.87 20.18
CA ALA A 87 -0.71 4.58 20.01
C ALA A 87 -1.04 4.04 18.62
N ALA A 88 -0.01 3.83 17.80
CA ALA A 88 -0.19 3.29 16.46
C ALA A 88 -0.54 1.79 16.51
N LEU A 89 0.03 1.03 17.45
CA LEU A 89 -0.08 -0.42 17.54
C LEU A 89 0.15 -0.86 18.98
N ALA A 90 -0.55 -1.91 19.40
CA ALA A 90 -0.38 -2.52 20.72
C ALA A 90 -0.52 -4.06 20.67
N HIS A 91 0.31 -4.75 21.43
CA HIS A 91 0.26 -6.19 21.64
C HIS A 91 0.01 -6.49 23.12
N PRO A 92 -1.25 -6.56 23.57
CA PRO A 92 -1.58 -6.93 24.94
C PRO A 92 -1.28 -8.42 25.21
N LEU A 93 -0.74 -8.70 26.39
CA LEU A 93 -0.47 -10.07 26.85
C LEU A 93 -1.42 -10.47 27.99
N PRO A 94 -1.60 -11.78 28.23
CA PRO A 94 -2.51 -12.27 29.28
C PRO A 94 -2.15 -11.82 30.72
N ASP A 95 -0.89 -11.50 30.96
CA ASP A 95 -0.40 -11.00 32.26
C ASP A 95 -0.65 -9.48 32.48
N GLY A 96 -1.28 -8.83 31.51
CA GLY A 96 -1.57 -7.39 31.53
C GLY A 96 -0.45 -6.52 31.01
N SER A 97 0.71 -7.07 30.67
CA SER A 97 1.76 -6.31 29.97
C SER A 97 1.36 -6.02 28.53
N CYS A 98 1.91 -4.96 27.93
CA CYS A 98 1.54 -4.55 26.57
C CYS A 98 2.72 -3.91 25.85
N ALA A 99 3.20 -4.53 24.79
CA ALA A 99 4.19 -3.91 23.91
C ALA A 99 3.47 -2.93 22.97
N THR A 100 3.79 -1.64 23.06
CA THR A 100 3.04 -0.59 22.37
C THR A 100 3.98 0.32 21.57
N ILE A 101 3.62 0.58 20.32
CA ILE A 101 4.23 1.63 19.50
C ILE A 101 3.39 2.90 19.64
N TRP A 102 3.98 3.92 20.20
CA TRP A 102 3.45 5.26 20.24
C TRP A 102 4.08 6.10 19.12
N ARG A 103 3.43 7.18 18.71
CA ARG A 103 4.09 8.18 17.88
C ARG A 103 5.22 8.91 18.62
N ASP A 104 5.11 8.97 19.93
CA ASP A 104 6.15 9.45 20.84
C ASP A 104 7.20 8.33 21.07
N LEU A 105 8.47 8.62 20.72
CA LEU A 105 9.56 7.67 20.84
C LEU A 105 9.84 7.29 22.31
N ASP A 106 9.73 8.26 23.21
CA ASP A 106 10.02 8.01 24.63
C ASP A 106 8.99 7.06 25.23
N ARG A 107 7.72 7.24 24.92
CA ARG A 107 6.65 6.34 25.35
C ARG A 107 6.78 4.92 24.75
N THR A 108 7.24 4.79 23.51
CA THR A 108 7.53 3.46 22.94
C THR A 108 8.71 2.80 23.65
N ALA A 109 9.77 3.56 23.92
CA ALA A 109 10.93 3.07 24.64
C ALA A 109 10.58 2.65 26.08
N GLU A 110 9.77 3.44 26.80
CA GLU A 110 9.26 3.10 28.13
C GLU A 110 8.42 1.82 28.12
N SER A 111 7.55 1.65 27.11
CA SER A 111 6.78 0.42 26.92
C SER A 111 7.67 -0.81 26.78
N LEU A 112 8.77 -0.70 26.03
CA LEU A 112 9.69 -1.82 25.84
C LEU A 112 10.62 -2.05 27.05
N GLU A 113 11.04 -0.97 27.72
CA GLU A 113 11.85 -1.05 28.95
C GLU A 113 11.14 -1.86 30.05
N SER A 114 9.78 -1.86 30.05
CA SER A 114 9.01 -2.67 31.01
C SER A 114 9.11 -4.19 30.79
N PHE A 115 9.60 -4.63 29.63
CA PHE A 115 9.81 -6.07 29.32
C PHE A 115 11.22 -6.54 29.74
N ALA A 116 12.24 -5.71 29.50
CA ALA A 116 13.58 -5.94 29.99
C ALA A 116 14.39 -4.62 30.01
N VAL A 117 15.27 -4.52 31.00
CA VAL A 117 16.21 -3.37 31.11
C VAL A 117 17.06 -3.30 29.87
N GLY A 118 17.09 -2.13 29.25
CA GLY A 118 17.84 -1.86 28.02
C GLY A 118 17.04 -1.98 26.72
N ASP A 119 15.84 -2.56 26.75
CA ASP A 119 15.01 -2.72 25.54
C ASP A 119 14.54 -1.37 24.99
N GLY A 120 14.31 -0.39 25.85
CA GLY A 120 14.01 0.98 25.45
C GLY A 120 15.16 1.63 24.69
N ALA A 121 16.38 1.43 25.13
CA ALA A 121 17.60 1.91 24.46
C ALA A 121 17.81 1.21 23.10
N ALA A 122 17.56 -0.11 23.05
CA ALA A 122 17.63 -0.90 21.82
C ALA A 122 16.63 -0.37 20.76
N TRP A 123 15.40 -0.06 21.15
CA TRP A 123 14.42 0.53 20.26
C TRP A 123 14.83 1.91 19.74
N ARG A 124 15.35 2.78 20.63
CA ARG A 124 15.85 4.10 20.21
C ARG A 124 16.93 3.97 19.14
N SER A 125 17.85 3.01 19.30
CA SER A 125 18.89 2.72 18.31
C SER A 125 18.31 2.27 16.96
N LEU A 126 17.31 1.38 16.96
CA LEU A 126 16.61 0.96 15.74
C LEU A 126 15.86 2.12 15.07
N PHE A 127 15.25 3.01 15.87
CA PHE A 127 14.54 4.17 15.32
C PHE A 127 15.51 5.25 14.82
N GLU A 128 16.70 5.38 15.40
CA GLU A 128 17.74 6.25 14.86
C GLU A 128 18.26 5.74 13.51
N LEU A 129 18.42 4.42 13.35
CA LEU A 129 18.67 3.81 12.04
C LEU A 129 17.58 4.18 11.03
N TRP A 130 16.28 4.12 11.45
CA TRP A 130 15.16 4.56 10.62
C TRP A 130 15.28 6.02 10.20
N ARG A 131 15.64 6.92 11.10
CA ARG A 131 15.83 8.35 10.76
C ARG A 131 16.88 8.55 9.67
N ARG A 132 17.94 7.74 9.68
CA ARG A 132 19.01 7.80 8.67
C ARG A 132 18.58 7.22 7.32
N VAL A 133 17.98 6.04 7.30
CA VAL A 133 17.76 5.27 6.06
C VAL A 133 16.31 5.22 5.60
N GLY A 134 15.36 5.42 6.48
CA GLY A 134 13.91 5.31 6.22
C GLY A 134 13.42 6.13 5.01
N PRO A 135 13.80 7.42 4.88
CA PRO A 135 13.40 8.22 3.71
C PRO A 135 13.88 7.61 2.38
N SER A 136 15.08 7.01 2.35
CA SER A 136 15.61 6.35 1.16
C SER A 136 14.90 5.03 0.87
N LEU A 137 14.55 4.26 1.92
CA LEU A 137 13.76 3.02 1.79
C LEU A 137 12.35 3.30 1.28
N VAL A 138 11.64 4.25 1.87
CA VAL A 138 10.31 4.66 1.42
C VAL A 138 10.35 5.18 -0.03
N ASN A 139 11.35 5.99 -0.36
CA ASN A 139 11.54 6.45 -1.74
C ASN A 139 11.79 5.30 -2.72
N ALA A 140 12.55 4.27 -2.31
CA ALA A 140 12.78 3.08 -3.14
C ALA A 140 11.50 2.31 -3.41
N LEU A 141 10.60 2.18 -2.43
CA LEU A 141 9.30 1.53 -2.59
C LEU A 141 8.41 2.23 -3.61
N PHE A 142 8.51 3.55 -3.71
CA PHE A 142 7.72 4.37 -4.64
C PHE A 142 8.46 4.72 -5.95
N THR A 143 9.60 4.10 -6.20
CA THR A 143 10.39 4.32 -7.43
C THR A 143 10.27 3.10 -8.34
N PRO A 144 10.09 3.28 -9.67
CA PRO A 144 10.11 2.16 -10.61
C PRO A 144 11.39 1.33 -10.49
N PHE A 145 11.26 0.01 -10.60
CA PHE A 145 12.38 -0.91 -10.54
C PHE A 145 13.25 -0.85 -11.82
N PRO A 146 14.58 -0.87 -11.72
CA PRO A 146 15.39 -0.89 -10.48
C PRO A 146 15.60 0.52 -9.88
N PRO A 147 15.42 0.67 -8.54
CA PRO A 147 15.50 1.97 -7.86
C PRO A 147 16.95 2.42 -7.63
N ILE A 148 17.75 2.55 -8.68
CA ILE A 148 19.21 2.78 -8.61
C ILE A 148 19.57 4.04 -7.81
N ARG A 149 18.86 5.15 -8.04
CA ARG A 149 19.12 6.41 -7.33
C ARG A 149 18.77 6.33 -5.85
N ALA A 150 17.68 5.65 -5.52
CA ALA A 150 17.28 5.43 -4.12
C ALA A 150 18.25 4.49 -3.42
N GLY A 151 18.71 3.42 -4.08
CA GLY A 151 19.76 2.53 -3.59
C GLY A 151 21.08 3.26 -3.32
N ALA A 152 21.53 4.12 -4.23
CA ALA A 152 22.75 4.93 -4.02
C ALA A 152 22.61 5.91 -2.84
N ARG A 153 21.42 6.47 -2.61
CA ARG A 153 21.14 7.31 -1.43
C ARG A 153 21.14 6.51 -0.15
N LEU A 154 20.56 5.30 -0.17
CA LEU A 154 20.57 4.38 0.96
C LEU A 154 22.02 4.01 1.36
N LEU A 155 22.85 3.60 0.41
CA LEU A 155 24.26 3.29 0.65
C LEU A 155 25.03 4.49 1.25
N ARG A 156 24.78 5.68 0.76
CA ARG A 156 25.38 6.91 1.30
C ARG A 156 24.90 7.23 2.71
N ALA A 157 23.61 6.96 3.02
CA ALA A 157 23.02 7.19 4.33
C ALA A 157 23.52 6.19 5.39
N LEU A 158 23.96 5.01 5.00
CA LEU A 158 24.59 4.02 5.88
C LEU A 158 26.02 4.44 6.32
N GLY A 159 26.72 5.23 5.50
CA GLY A 159 27.99 5.86 5.87
C GLY A 159 29.21 5.01 5.58
N GLY A 160 29.38 3.88 6.27
CA GLY A 160 30.57 3.04 6.18
C GLY A 160 30.31 1.63 5.63
N MET A 161 31.40 0.91 5.33
CA MET A 161 31.31 -0.49 4.87
C MET A 161 30.74 -1.40 5.97
N ASP A 162 31.13 -1.19 7.22
CA ASP A 162 30.67 -1.99 8.35
C ASP A 162 29.17 -1.79 8.59
N ASP A 163 28.69 -0.54 8.58
CA ASP A 163 27.25 -0.22 8.66
C ASP A 163 26.46 -0.85 7.52
N MET A 164 27.03 -0.88 6.31
CA MET A 164 26.41 -1.51 5.15
C MET A 164 26.30 -3.02 5.32
N VAL A 165 27.36 -3.68 5.75
CA VAL A 165 27.37 -5.14 6.00
C VAL A 165 26.37 -5.49 7.11
N GLU A 166 26.35 -4.73 8.20
CA GLU A 166 25.40 -4.94 9.29
C GLU A 166 23.95 -4.73 8.81
N PHE A 167 23.67 -3.68 8.05
CA PHE A 167 22.34 -3.44 7.49
C PHE A 167 21.91 -4.54 6.50
N LEU A 168 22.81 -5.01 5.63
CA LEU A 168 22.53 -6.13 4.72
C LEU A 168 22.25 -7.41 5.50
N ARG A 169 23.03 -7.71 6.54
CA ARG A 169 22.78 -8.83 7.43
C ARG A 169 21.41 -8.70 8.10
N PHE A 170 21.11 -7.55 8.70
CA PHE A 170 19.81 -7.27 9.32
C PHE A 170 18.67 -7.45 8.31
N SER A 171 18.87 -7.05 7.06
CA SER A 171 17.85 -7.09 6.01
C SER A 171 17.41 -8.52 5.63
N VAL A 172 18.24 -9.52 5.89
CA VAL A 172 17.92 -10.94 5.60
C VAL A 172 17.52 -11.73 6.84
N LEU A 173 17.66 -11.16 8.05
CA LEU A 173 17.31 -11.86 9.29
C LEU A 173 15.80 -12.10 9.39
N PRO A 174 15.39 -13.28 9.91
CA PRO A 174 14.05 -13.50 10.43
C PRO A 174 13.71 -12.51 11.57
N ALA A 175 12.43 -12.18 11.73
CA ALA A 175 11.99 -11.25 12.79
C ALA A 175 12.37 -11.74 14.19
N ARG A 176 12.22 -13.06 14.47
CA ARG A 176 12.65 -13.67 15.71
C ARG A 176 14.14 -13.44 15.98
N ARG A 177 14.98 -13.78 15.03
CA ARG A 177 16.44 -13.65 15.20
C ARG A 177 16.88 -12.18 15.34
N ALA A 178 16.26 -11.28 14.58
CA ALA A 178 16.50 -9.84 14.69
C ALA A 178 16.13 -9.30 16.08
N ALA A 179 15.06 -9.84 16.68
CA ALA A 179 14.62 -9.50 18.03
C ALA A 179 15.56 -10.06 19.09
N ASP A 180 15.88 -11.37 19.04
CA ASP A 180 16.73 -12.06 20.01
C ASP A 180 18.12 -11.43 20.14
N GLU A 181 18.63 -10.84 19.06
CA GLU A 181 19.92 -10.17 19.05
C GLU A 181 19.92 -8.76 19.67
N ARG A 182 18.74 -8.14 19.80
CA ARG A 182 18.62 -6.73 20.20
C ARG A 182 17.86 -6.47 21.49
N PHE A 183 16.91 -7.36 21.82
CA PHE A 183 16.03 -7.19 22.97
C PHE A 183 16.24 -8.31 23.97
N GLY A 184 16.20 -7.97 25.24
CA GLY A 184 16.25 -8.93 26.35
C GLY A 184 14.88 -9.53 26.70
N GLY A 185 13.81 -8.80 26.41
CA GLY A 185 12.43 -9.21 26.68
C GLY A 185 11.61 -9.48 25.41
N ALA A 186 10.40 -9.98 25.61
CA ALA A 186 9.51 -10.37 24.49
C ALA A 186 8.95 -9.18 23.70
N GLY A 187 8.89 -7.98 24.30
CA GLY A 187 8.19 -6.82 23.74
C GLY A 187 8.67 -6.42 22.35
N GLY A 188 9.99 -6.29 22.16
CA GLY A 188 10.57 -5.95 20.87
C GLY A 188 10.29 -7.01 19.79
N GLY A 189 10.35 -8.30 20.18
CA GLY A 189 10.00 -9.42 19.30
C GLY A 189 8.56 -9.36 18.82
N LEU A 190 7.62 -9.07 19.73
CA LEU A 190 6.20 -8.90 19.38
C LEU A 190 5.99 -7.77 18.37
N LEU A 191 6.63 -6.61 18.59
CA LEU A 191 6.52 -5.47 17.67
C LEU A 191 7.08 -5.80 16.28
N LEU A 192 8.22 -6.48 16.19
CA LEU A 192 8.80 -6.86 14.89
C LEU A 192 7.98 -7.95 14.21
N ALA A 193 7.65 -9.02 14.92
CA ALA A 193 6.93 -10.18 14.35
C ALA A 193 5.50 -9.81 13.93
N GLY A 194 4.76 -9.06 14.75
CA GLY A 194 3.40 -8.63 14.41
C GLY A 194 3.36 -7.77 13.14
N ASN A 195 4.33 -6.89 12.96
CA ASN A 195 4.45 -6.10 11.74
C ASN A 195 4.93 -6.93 10.54
N ALA A 196 5.82 -7.92 10.73
CA ALA A 196 6.23 -8.84 9.67
C ALA A 196 5.07 -9.70 9.16
N LEU A 197 4.21 -10.20 10.07
CA LEU A 197 3.00 -10.94 9.74
C LEU A 197 2.03 -10.14 8.87
N HIS A 198 1.99 -8.82 9.02
CA HIS A 198 1.19 -7.95 8.14
C HIS A 198 1.66 -7.99 6.67
N ALA A 199 2.92 -8.34 6.44
CA ALA A 199 3.49 -8.55 5.10
C ALA A 199 3.59 -10.05 4.75
N ASP A 200 2.76 -10.92 5.35
CA ASP A 200 2.74 -12.38 5.17
C ASP A 200 4.07 -13.08 5.49
N LEU A 201 4.93 -12.47 6.30
CA LEU A 201 6.20 -13.03 6.72
C LEU A 201 6.08 -13.60 8.14
N THR A 202 6.28 -14.92 8.29
CA THR A 202 6.33 -15.54 9.61
C THR A 202 7.55 -15.04 10.41
N PRO A 203 7.56 -15.19 11.75
CA PRO A 203 8.72 -14.80 12.56
C PRO A 203 10.04 -15.45 12.12
N GLU A 204 9.98 -16.61 11.46
CA GLU A 204 11.11 -17.40 10.94
C GLU A 204 11.44 -17.09 9.47
N SER A 205 10.61 -16.33 8.77
CA SER A 205 10.84 -16.00 7.36
C SER A 205 12.03 -15.07 7.19
N ALA A 206 12.86 -15.36 6.19
CA ALA A 206 13.94 -14.44 5.79
C ALA A 206 13.38 -13.05 5.48
N ALA A 207 14.12 -12.01 5.82
CA ALA A 207 13.74 -10.60 5.71
C ALA A 207 12.58 -10.15 6.64
N GLY A 208 12.00 -11.03 7.47
CA GLY A 208 10.97 -10.66 8.43
C GLY A 208 11.41 -9.55 9.39
N GLY A 209 12.70 -9.55 9.79
CA GLY A 209 13.28 -8.49 10.62
C GLY A 209 13.23 -7.11 9.96
N LEU A 210 13.59 -7.01 8.68
CA LEU A 210 13.56 -5.77 7.91
C LEU A 210 12.13 -5.24 7.75
N TYR A 211 11.20 -6.10 7.29
CA TYR A 211 9.81 -5.67 7.06
C TYR A 211 9.10 -5.32 8.36
N GLY A 212 9.30 -6.11 9.43
CA GLY A 212 8.76 -5.82 10.75
C GLY A 212 9.27 -4.48 11.30
N TRP A 213 10.57 -4.23 11.21
CA TRP A 213 11.17 -2.97 11.62
C TRP A 213 10.71 -1.77 10.75
N LEU A 214 10.61 -1.96 9.43
CA LEU A 214 10.15 -0.91 8.50
C LEU A 214 8.73 -0.45 8.86
N LEU A 215 7.79 -1.40 8.99
CA LEU A 215 6.39 -1.06 9.30
C LEU A 215 6.23 -0.51 10.71
N ALA A 216 6.93 -1.08 11.71
CA ALA A 216 6.92 -0.58 13.08
C ALA A 216 7.47 0.86 13.16
N SER A 217 8.59 1.13 12.50
CA SER A 217 9.20 2.46 12.45
C SER A 217 8.36 3.46 11.65
N LEU A 218 7.74 3.01 10.56
CA LEU A 218 6.80 3.84 9.79
C LEU A 218 5.59 4.22 10.66
N GLY A 219 5.02 3.26 11.39
CA GLY A 219 3.92 3.48 12.33
C GLY A 219 4.27 4.48 13.41
N GLN A 220 5.47 4.43 13.96
CA GLN A 220 5.95 5.43 14.93
C GLN A 220 6.17 6.81 14.27
N HIS A 221 6.67 6.86 13.04
CA HIS A 221 6.99 8.11 12.34
C HIS A 221 5.73 8.86 11.88
N VAL A 222 4.87 8.21 11.10
CA VAL A 222 3.68 8.84 10.49
C VAL A 222 2.37 8.46 11.17
N GLY A 223 2.38 7.46 12.03
CA GLY A 223 1.19 6.85 12.59
C GLY A 223 0.57 5.81 11.64
N TRP A 224 -0.56 5.27 12.06
CA TRP A 224 -1.42 4.45 11.23
C TRP A 224 -2.75 5.17 11.02
N PRO A 225 -2.77 6.16 10.11
CA PRO A 225 -3.95 6.98 9.89
C PRO A 225 -5.09 6.14 9.33
N VAL A 226 -6.29 6.42 9.82
CA VAL A 226 -7.54 5.83 9.34
C VAL A 226 -8.45 6.94 8.81
N PRO A 227 -9.22 6.72 7.74
CA PRO A 227 -10.25 7.66 7.32
C PRO A 227 -11.38 7.71 8.35
N GLU A 228 -11.80 8.91 8.75
CA GLU A 228 -12.99 9.09 9.57
C GLU A 228 -14.22 8.60 8.80
N GLY A 229 -14.98 7.67 9.40
CA GLY A 229 -16.11 7.03 8.73
C GLY A 229 -15.77 5.72 8.01
N GLY A 230 -14.50 5.31 8.02
CA GLY A 230 -14.01 4.05 7.45
C GLY A 230 -13.24 4.22 6.13
N ALA A 231 -12.62 3.14 5.70
CA ALA A 231 -11.78 3.06 4.50
C ALA A 231 -12.46 3.60 3.24
N GLY A 232 -13.75 3.34 3.09
CA GLY A 232 -14.55 3.80 1.95
C GLY A 232 -14.56 5.31 1.75
N GLU A 233 -14.29 6.11 2.80
CA GLU A 233 -14.20 7.56 2.67
C GLU A 233 -12.96 8.02 1.86
N LEU A 234 -11.88 7.22 1.88
CA LEU A 234 -10.74 7.46 1.00
C LEU A 234 -11.13 7.27 -0.47
N THR A 235 -11.83 6.18 -0.78
CA THR A 235 -12.39 5.93 -2.12
C THR A 235 -13.35 7.04 -2.54
N ALA A 236 -14.31 7.39 -1.68
CA ALA A 236 -15.30 8.42 -1.97
C ALA A 236 -14.66 9.80 -2.22
N ALA A 237 -13.61 10.16 -1.48
CA ALA A 237 -12.87 11.41 -1.69
C ALA A 237 -12.14 11.42 -3.05
N MET A 238 -11.51 10.30 -3.44
CA MET A 238 -10.88 10.19 -4.76
C MET A 238 -11.89 10.29 -5.90
N ILE A 239 -13.08 9.72 -5.74
CA ILE A 239 -14.16 9.82 -6.73
C ILE A 239 -14.67 11.26 -6.82
N ARG A 240 -15.05 11.87 -5.68
CA ARG A 240 -15.49 13.28 -5.67
C ARG A 240 -14.46 14.21 -6.35
N ARG A 241 -13.16 13.97 -6.11
CA ARG A 241 -12.10 14.72 -6.78
C ARG A 241 -12.08 14.48 -8.28
N LEU A 242 -12.18 13.24 -8.72
CA LEU A 242 -12.21 12.88 -10.14
C LEU A 242 -13.40 13.53 -10.85
N GLU A 243 -14.56 13.51 -10.23
CA GLU A 243 -15.81 14.10 -10.77
C GLU A 243 -15.72 15.63 -10.89
N THR A 244 -14.99 16.33 -10.00
CA THR A 244 -14.77 17.77 -10.15
C THR A 244 -13.97 18.13 -11.41
N ASN A 245 -13.21 17.18 -11.96
CA ASN A 245 -12.48 17.31 -13.20
C ASN A 245 -13.17 16.59 -14.38
N ALA A 246 -14.49 16.39 -14.29
CA ALA A 246 -15.34 15.73 -15.29
C ALA A 246 -14.96 14.27 -15.62
N GLY A 247 -14.19 13.59 -14.77
CA GLY A 247 -13.99 12.15 -14.86
C GLY A 247 -15.22 11.38 -14.36
N VAL A 248 -15.44 10.18 -14.87
CA VAL A 248 -16.64 9.38 -14.61
C VAL A 248 -16.26 8.01 -14.04
N VAL A 249 -16.96 7.57 -12.99
CA VAL A 249 -16.88 6.19 -12.47
C VAL A 249 -18.18 5.47 -12.77
N ARG A 250 -18.12 4.35 -13.48
CA ARG A 250 -19.28 3.52 -13.87
C ARG A 250 -19.17 2.16 -13.17
N CYS A 251 -19.96 1.98 -12.12
CA CYS A 251 -20.11 0.69 -11.44
C CYS A 251 -21.04 -0.24 -12.20
N GLY A 252 -20.99 -1.56 -11.90
CA GLY A 252 -21.75 -2.58 -12.63
C GLY A 252 -21.33 -2.72 -14.10
N SER A 253 -20.13 -2.26 -14.44
CA SER A 253 -19.61 -2.21 -15.82
C SER A 253 -18.38 -3.12 -15.96
N GLU A 254 -18.59 -4.42 -15.81
CA GLU A 254 -17.53 -5.41 -15.95
C GLU A 254 -16.95 -5.40 -17.36
N VAL A 255 -15.63 -5.22 -17.46
CA VAL A 255 -14.90 -5.33 -18.72
C VAL A 255 -14.62 -6.80 -19.01
N ALA A 256 -15.16 -7.29 -20.13
CA ALA A 256 -14.93 -8.66 -20.60
C ALA A 256 -13.67 -8.76 -21.47
N LYS A 257 -13.32 -7.67 -22.19
CA LYS A 257 -12.23 -7.71 -23.15
C LYS A 257 -11.60 -6.33 -23.39
N ILE A 258 -10.29 -6.29 -23.56
CA ILE A 258 -9.56 -5.14 -24.09
C ILE A 258 -9.50 -5.29 -25.62
N VAL A 259 -9.97 -4.26 -26.32
CA VAL A 259 -9.95 -4.22 -27.78
C VAL A 259 -8.57 -3.76 -28.24
N VAL A 260 -7.90 -4.60 -29.03
CA VAL A 260 -6.57 -4.30 -29.60
C VAL A 260 -6.69 -4.16 -31.11
N SER A 261 -6.20 -3.05 -31.65
CA SER A 261 -6.11 -2.78 -33.08
C SER A 261 -4.68 -2.35 -33.42
N GLU A 262 -4.10 -2.95 -34.45
CA GLU A 262 -2.73 -2.63 -34.91
C GLU A 262 -1.68 -2.65 -33.77
N GLY A 263 -1.82 -3.61 -32.83
CA GLY A 263 -0.90 -3.75 -31.70
C GLY A 263 -1.09 -2.76 -30.56
N ARG A 264 -2.15 -1.93 -30.57
CA ARG A 264 -2.48 -0.94 -29.55
C ARG A 264 -3.83 -1.26 -28.91
N ALA A 265 -3.93 -1.08 -27.59
CA ALA A 265 -5.21 -1.09 -26.90
C ALA A 265 -5.96 0.21 -27.26
N VAL A 266 -7.12 0.05 -27.92
CA VAL A 266 -7.92 1.16 -28.44
C VAL A 266 -9.26 1.33 -27.70
N GLY A 267 -9.58 0.40 -26.77
CA GLY A 267 -10.83 0.45 -26.04
C GLY A 267 -11.10 -0.84 -25.28
N VAL A 268 -12.32 -0.98 -24.83
CA VAL A 268 -12.79 -2.16 -24.10
C VAL A 268 -14.18 -2.57 -24.58
N ARG A 269 -14.52 -3.86 -24.34
CA ARG A 269 -15.89 -4.37 -24.45
C ARG A 269 -16.32 -4.87 -23.08
N THR A 270 -17.49 -4.40 -22.62
CA THR A 270 -18.09 -4.86 -21.36
C THR A 270 -18.75 -6.24 -21.52
N SER A 271 -19.08 -6.88 -20.39
CA SER A 271 -19.81 -8.14 -20.34
C SER A 271 -21.23 -8.04 -20.95
N THR A 272 -21.81 -6.84 -21.00
CA THR A 272 -23.09 -6.55 -21.65
C THR A 272 -22.99 -6.33 -23.16
N GLY A 273 -21.76 -6.28 -23.70
CA GLY A 273 -21.49 -6.07 -25.13
C GLY A 273 -21.32 -4.60 -25.54
N GLU A 274 -21.38 -3.65 -24.58
CA GLU A 274 -21.07 -2.24 -24.86
C GLU A 274 -19.60 -2.09 -25.21
N GLU A 275 -19.29 -1.35 -26.27
CA GLU A 275 -17.91 -1.00 -26.65
C GLU A 275 -17.64 0.47 -26.31
N LEU A 276 -16.49 0.69 -25.65
CA LEU A 276 -15.99 2.03 -25.34
C LEU A 276 -14.59 2.18 -25.93
N THR A 277 -14.33 3.31 -26.55
CA THR A 277 -13.05 3.60 -27.21
C THR A 277 -12.27 4.69 -26.48
N ALA A 278 -10.95 4.53 -26.40
CA ALA A 278 -10.03 5.48 -25.82
C ALA A 278 -9.03 5.99 -26.87
N SER A 279 -8.84 7.33 -26.92
CA SER A 279 -7.93 7.95 -27.89
C SER A 279 -6.46 7.75 -27.51
N HIS A 280 -6.14 7.65 -26.19
CA HIS A 280 -4.76 7.62 -25.69
C HIS A 280 -4.39 6.31 -25.01
N ALA A 281 -5.17 5.85 -24.03
CA ALA A 281 -4.76 4.70 -23.22
C ALA A 281 -5.92 3.89 -22.62
N VAL A 282 -5.64 2.59 -22.41
CA VAL A 282 -6.42 1.72 -21.53
C VAL A 282 -5.51 1.29 -20.38
N LEU A 283 -5.88 1.62 -19.15
CA LEU A 283 -5.17 1.23 -17.93
C LEU A 283 -5.93 0.10 -17.24
N ALA A 284 -5.25 -0.98 -16.90
CA ALA A 284 -5.86 -2.12 -16.25
C ALA A 284 -5.36 -2.24 -14.79
N ASP A 285 -6.17 -1.78 -13.83
CA ASP A 285 -5.95 -1.98 -12.38
C ASP A 285 -6.60 -3.29 -11.95
N VAL A 286 -6.06 -4.38 -12.47
CA VAL A 286 -6.52 -5.76 -12.21
C VAL A 286 -5.33 -6.68 -11.99
N GLY A 287 -5.54 -7.85 -11.41
CA GLY A 287 -4.48 -8.84 -11.26
C GLY A 287 -3.88 -9.26 -12.61
N ALA A 288 -2.57 -9.44 -12.67
CA ALA A 288 -1.87 -9.80 -13.90
C ALA A 288 -2.43 -11.05 -14.62
N PRO A 289 -2.81 -12.15 -13.91
CA PRO A 289 -3.48 -13.28 -14.58
C PRO A 289 -4.81 -12.89 -15.24
N ALA A 290 -5.60 -12.02 -14.65
CA ALA A 290 -6.85 -11.55 -15.24
C ALA A 290 -6.58 -10.75 -16.52
N LEU A 291 -5.62 -9.84 -16.51
CA LEU A 291 -5.21 -9.06 -17.67
C LEU A 291 -4.75 -9.97 -18.82
N TYR A 292 -3.76 -10.82 -18.56
CA TYR A 292 -3.08 -11.58 -19.64
C TYR A 292 -3.75 -12.88 -20.03
N LEU A 293 -4.64 -13.44 -19.19
CA LEU A 293 -5.31 -14.71 -19.51
C LEU A 293 -6.80 -14.57 -19.84
N ARG A 294 -7.43 -13.41 -19.49
CA ARG A 294 -8.87 -13.21 -19.68
C ARG A 294 -9.19 -11.99 -20.54
N LEU A 295 -8.62 -10.80 -20.18
CA LEU A 295 -8.99 -9.55 -20.85
C LEU A 295 -8.32 -9.36 -22.22
N LEU A 296 -7.13 -9.90 -22.41
CA LEU A 296 -6.44 -9.87 -23.71
C LEU A 296 -6.64 -11.18 -24.50
N GLU A 297 -6.80 -11.06 -25.81
CA GLU A 297 -6.79 -12.23 -26.69
C GLU A 297 -5.41 -12.89 -26.73
N GLU A 298 -5.42 -14.21 -26.89
CA GLU A 298 -4.21 -15.04 -26.88
C GLU A 298 -3.13 -14.55 -27.85
N GLN A 299 -3.54 -14.11 -29.02
CA GLN A 299 -2.63 -13.62 -30.07
C GLN A 299 -1.85 -12.36 -29.69
N HIS A 300 -2.33 -11.59 -28.70
CA HIS A 300 -1.70 -10.36 -28.24
C HIS A 300 -0.77 -10.58 -27.03
N VAL A 301 -0.67 -11.82 -26.52
CA VAL A 301 0.12 -12.13 -25.33
C VAL A 301 1.22 -13.16 -25.66
N PRO A 302 2.50 -12.84 -25.42
CA PRO A 302 3.59 -13.78 -25.67
C PRO A 302 3.37 -15.11 -24.92
N GLN A 303 3.61 -16.24 -25.60
CA GLN A 303 3.38 -17.58 -25.05
C GLN A 303 4.10 -17.80 -23.71
N GLN A 304 5.34 -17.31 -23.57
CA GLN A 304 6.10 -17.43 -22.33
C GLN A 304 5.41 -16.69 -21.17
N LEU A 305 4.89 -15.47 -21.42
CA LEU A 305 4.16 -14.70 -20.41
C LEU A 305 2.88 -15.41 -19.96
N ARG A 306 2.12 -15.97 -20.91
CA ARG A 306 0.93 -16.77 -20.59
C ARG A 306 1.26 -18.00 -19.74
N LYS A 307 2.36 -18.71 -20.06
CA LYS A 307 2.82 -19.84 -19.24
C LYS A 307 3.14 -19.38 -17.81
N THR A 308 3.86 -18.27 -17.65
CA THR A 308 4.18 -17.70 -16.33
C THR A 308 2.92 -17.30 -15.56
N MET A 309 1.96 -16.64 -16.21
CA MET A 309 0.70 -16.21 -15.56
C MET A 309 -0.19 -17.38 -15.11
N ARG A 310 -0.06 -18.56 -15.71
CA ARG A 310 -0.77 -19.77 -15.25
C ARG A 310 -0.15 -20.39 -13.99
N GLN A 311 1.09 -20.03 -13.66
CA GLN A 311 1.83 -20.51 -12.49
C GLN A 311 1.79 -19.49 -11.34
N PHE A 312 1.25 -18.30 -11.59
CA PHE A 312 1.08 -17.21 -10.63
C PHE A 312 -0.14 -17.54 -9.70
#